data_070db3fd9760af30db5e42f77038edf9
#
_entry.id   070db3fd9760af30db5e42f77038edf9
#
_cell.length_a   1.000
_cell.length_b   1.000
_cell.length_c   1.000
_cell.angle_alpha   90.00
_cell.angle_beta   90.00
_cell.angle_gamma   90.00
#
_symmetry.space_group_name_H-M   'P 1'
#
loop_
_entity.id
_entity.type
_entity.pdbx_description
1 polymer ?
#
loop_
_entity_poly.entity_id
_entity_poly.type
_entity_poly.pdbx_seq_one_letter_code
_entity_poly.pdbx_strand_id
1 'polypeptide(L)'
;LGHMAAFSLYAAHIVTTIEGGIMITNDEKIADILRSLRNHGMVDKFVFKRIGFSAKMNEIEAAVGLGNIDIFDQILNKRRRNLLYLIEAFPFLLNR
;
A
#
# COMPACT_ATOMS: atom_id res chain seq x y z
N LEU A 1 17.42 6.80 6.53
CA LEU A 1 16.26 6.14 5.92
C LEU A 1 16.50 4.63 5.95
N GLY A 2 15.43 3.83 6.15
CA GLY A 2 15.54 2.38 6.32
C GLY A 2 15.98 1.63 5.05
N HIS A 3 16.29 0.34 5.20
CA HIS A 3 16.67 -0.54 4.08
C HIS A 3 15.48 -0.93 3.19
N MET A 4 14.27 -0.86 3.72
CA MET A 4 13.02 -1.14 3.02
C MET A 4 11.86 -0.40 3.69
N ALA A 5 10.76 -0.21 2.96
CA ALA A 5 9.51 0.31 3.50
C ALA A 5 8.32 -0.49 2.99
N ALA A 6 7.26 -0.53 3.79
CA ALA A 6 5.99 -1.15 3.45
C ALA A 6 4.87 -0.12 3.52
N PHE A 7 4.00 -0.12 2.53
CA PHE A 7 2.81 0.74 2.46
C PHE A 7 1.58 -0.14 2.32
N SER A 8 0.56 0.16 3.12
CA SER A 8 -0.72 -0.53 3.01
C SER A 8 -1.58 0.14 1.94
N LEU A 9 -2.28 -0.69 1.17
CA LEU A 9 -3.29 -0.28 0.21
C LEU A 9 -4.71 -0.72 0.64
N TYR A 10 -4.89 -0.97 1.94
CA TYR A 10 -6.17 -1.30 2.53
C TYR A 10 -7.20 -0.19 2.30
N ALA A 11 -8.48 -0.54 2.30
CA ALA A 11 -9.61 0.33 1.96
C ALA A 11 -9.68 1.66 2.73
N ALA A 12 -9.14 1.73 3.95
CA ALA A 12 -9.13 2.95 4.77
C ALA A 12 -8.05 3.99 4.38
N HIS A 13 -7.12 3.65 3.51
CA HIS A 13 -6.01 4.53 3.11
C HIS A 13 -6.38 5.50 1.98
N ILE A 14 -5.48 6.44 1.66
CA ILE A 14 -5.71 7.46 0.62
C ILE A 14 -5.70 6.83 -0.77
N VAL A 15 -4.72 5.95 -1.02
CA VAL A 15 -4.69 5.09 -2.21
C VAL A 15 -5.03 3.69 -1.74
N THR A 16 -6.02 3.08 -2.35
CA THR A 16 -6.47 1.74 -1.98
C THR A 16 -6.62 0.84 -3.19
N THR A 17 -6.38 -0.45 -2.98
CA THR A 17 -6.73 -1.53 -3.90
C THR A 17 -7.80 -2.45 -3.29
N ILE A 18 -8.55 -1.97 -2.29
CA ILE A 18 -9.44 -2.70 -1.38
C ILE A 18 -8.61 -3.45 -0.35
N GLU A 19 -7.85 -4.42 -0.75
CA GLU A 19 -6.77 -5.09 -0.03
C GLU A 19 -5.47 -4.97 -0.82
N GLY A 20 -4.34 -4.98 -0.13
CA GLY A 20 -3.04 -4.95 -0.80
C GLY A 20 -1.96 -4.19 -0.05
N GLY A 21 -0.77 -4.18 -0.63
CA GLY A 21 0.38 -3.48 -0.10
C GLY A 21 1.50 -3.36 -1.12
N ILE A 22 2.38 -2.40 -0.87
CA ILE A 22 3.60 -2.17 -1.65
C ILE A 22 4.78 -2.26 -0.71
N MET A 23 5.80 -3.01 -1.12
CA MET A 23 7.11 -3.02 -0.47
C MET A 23 8.15 -2.42 -1.41
N ILE A 24 8.95 -1.51 -0.90
CA ILE A 24 10.02 -0.85 -1.66
C ILE A 24 11.37 -1.05 -0.97
N THR A 25 12.41 -1.23 -1.78
CA THR A 25 13.80 -1.32 -1.34
C THR A 25 14.72 -0.96 -2.50
N ASN A 26 15.92 -0.46 -2.17
CA ASN A 26 17.01 -0.26 -3.13
C ASN A 26 18.01 -1.43 -3.13
N ASP A 27 17.83 -2.45 -2.28
CA ASP A 27 18.68 -3.63 -2.21
C ASP A 27 18.06 -4.75 -3.05
N GLU A 28 18.77 -5.17 -4.10
CA GLU A 28 18.33 -6.25 -4.99
C GLU A 28 18.13 -7.58 -4.28
N LYS A 29 18.99 -7.90 -3.31
CA LYS A 29 18.88 -9.16 -2.54
C LYS A 29 17.59 -9.19 -1.72
N ILE A 30 17.25 -8.05 -1.09
CA ILE A 30 15.99 -7.90 -0.37
C ILE A 30 14.82 -7.99 -1.35
N ALA A 31 14.90 -7.32 -2.51
CA ALA A 31 13.86 -7.36 -3.53
C ALA A 31 13.57 -8.80 -4.00
N ASP A 32 14.61 -9.60 -4.24
CA ASP A 32 14.47 -11.00 -4.66
C ASP A 32 13.85 -11.88 -3.56
N ILE A 33 14.23 -11.65 -2.30
CA ILE A 33 13.60 -12.33 -1.16
C ILE A 33 12.11 -11.98 -1.10
N LEU A 34 11.75 -10.71 -1.22
CA LEU A 34 10.36 -10.24 -1.18
C LEU A 34 9.53 -10.82 -2.34
N ARG A 35 10.07 -10.83 -3.57
CA ARG A 35 9.42 -11.46 -4.72
C ARG A 35 9.16 -12.95 -4.49
N SER A 36 10.13 -13.66 -3.94
CA SER A 36 10.00 -15.06 -3.59
C SER A 36 8.95 -15.28 -2.50
N LEU A 37 9.01 -14.53 -1.40
CA LEU A 37 8.04 -14.61 -0.30
C LEU A 37 6.60 -14.38 -0.77
N ARG A 38 6.39 -13.37 -1.63
CA ARG A 38 5.08 -13.05 -2.23
C ARG A 38 4.53 -14.21 -3.08
N ASN A 39 5.39 -15.03 -3.65
CA ASN A 39 5.05 -16.11 -4.57
C ASN A 39 5.42 -17.49 -3.99
N HIS A 40 4.84 -17.84 -2.86
CA HIS A 40 4.96 -19.15 -2.20
C HIS A 40 6.39 -19.58 -1.82
N GLY A 41 7.36 -18.68 -1.82
CA GLY A 41 8.78 -19.00 -1.60
C GLY A 41 9.52 -19.46 -2.85
N MET A 42 8.88 -19.39 -4.03
CA MET A 42 9.50 -19.74 -5.31
C MET A 42 10.55 -18.73 -5.74
N VAL A 43 11.62 -19.22 -6.33
CA VAL A 43 12.67 -18.42 -6.99
C VAL A 43 12.70 -18.69 -8.49
N ASP A 44 12.16 -19.81 -8.94
CA ASP A 44 11.93 -20.19 -10.33
C ASP A 44 10.73 -21.14 -10.38
N LYS A 45 10.25 -21.48 -11.56
CA LYS A 45 9.07 -22.34 -11.77
C LYS A 45 9.23 -23.66 -11.02
N PHE A 46 8.39 -23.86 -10.00
CA PHE A 46 8.39 -25.01 -9.08
C PHE A 46 9.68 -25.20 -8.25
N VAL A 47 10.56 -24.20 -8.17
CA VAL A 47 11.75 -24.23 -7.33
C VAL A 47 11.52 -23.38 -6.07
N PHE A 48 11.31 -24.03 -4.93
CA PHE A 48 11.04 -23.40 -3.64
C PHE A 48 12.32 -23.32 -2.80
N LYS A 49 12.73 -22.12 -2.39
CA LYS A 49 13.90 -21.93 -1.52
C LYS A 49 13.54 -21.57 -0.08
N ARG A 50 12.29 -21.20 0.17
CA ARG A 50 11.81 -20.79 1.50
C ARG A 50 10.31 -21.00 1.62
N ILE A 51 9.80 -20.91 2.85
CA ILE A 51 8.37 -20.80 3.10
C ILE A 51 7.93 -19.40 2.66
N GLY A 52 6.86 -19.29 1.90
CA GLY A 52 6.32 -18.05 1.40
C GLY A 52 4.79 -18.01 1.44
N PHE A 53 4.21 -16.95 0.89
CA PHE A 53 2.79 -16.67 0.94
C PHE A 53 2.20 -16.59 -0.47
N SER A 54 0.90 -16.81 -0.59
CA SER A 54 0.15 -16.44 -1.78
C SER A 54 -0.28 -14.97 -1.63
N ALA A 55 0.61 -14.05 -1.95
CA ALA A 55 0.41 -12.62 -1.72
C ALA A 55 0.61 -11.79 -3.01
N LYS A 56 0.21 -12.36 -4.14
CA LYS A 56 0.20 -11.65 -5.42
C LYS A 56 -1.09 -10.84 -5.52
N MET A 57 -0.96 -9.56 -5.85
CA MET A 57 -2.09 -8.72 -6.22
C MET A 57 -2.75 -9.26 -7.48
N ASN A 58 -4.07 -9.31 -7.52
CA ASN A 58 -4.82 -9.66 -8.71
C ASN A 58 -5.14 -8.43 -9.58
N GLU A 59 -5.57 -8.68 -10.81
CA GLU A 59 -5.84 -7.62 -11.80
C GLU A 59 -6.99 -6.68 -11.39
N ILE A 60 -7.96 -7.18 -10.62
CA ILE A 60 -9.09 -6.36 -10.13
C ILE A 60 -8.60 -5.37 -9.09
N GLU A 61 -7.82 -5.84 -8.11
CA GLU A 61 -7.18 -4.99 -7.11
C GLU A 61 -6.28 -3.93 -7.77
N ALA A 62 -5.47 -4.34 -8.75
CA ALA A 62 -4.61 -3.43 -9.50
C ALA A 62 -5.42 -2.35 -10.26
N ALA A 63 -6.52 -2.72 -10.90
CA ALA A 63 -7.40 -1.79 -11.62
C ALA A 63 -8.05 -0.76 -10.66
N VAL A 64 -8.48 -1.19 -9.47
CA VAL A 64 -8.99 -0.29 -8.43
C VAL A 64 -7.90 0.70 -8.00
N GLY A 65 -6.67 0.21 -7.80
CA GLY A 65 -5.53 1.05 -7.43
C GLY A 65 -5.23 2.13 -8.48
N LEU A 66 -5.20 1.78 -9.74
CA LEU A 66 -5.01 2.73 -10.85
C LEU A 66 -6.09 3.81 -10.85
N GLY A 67 -7.36 3.44 -10.73
CA GLY A 67 -8.45 4.40 -10.63
C GLY A 67 -8.34 5.35 -9.43
N ASN A 68 -7.80 4.87 -8.30
CA ASN A 68 -7.53 5.72 -7.13
C ASN A 68 -6.37 6.71 -7.38
N ILE A 69 -5.33 6.29 -8.11
CA ILE A 69 -4.20 7.15 -8.46
C ILE A 69 -4.66 8.29 -9.37
N ASP A 70 -5.52 8.03 -10.34
CA ASP A 70 -6.06 9.02 -11.28
C ASP A 70 -6.83 10.16 -10.57
N ILE A 71 -7.45 9.86 -9.43
CA ILE A 71 -8.21 10.84 -8.64
C ILE A 71 -7.53 11.23 -7.32
N PHE A 72 -6.25 10.90 -7.15
CA PHE A 72 -5.50 11.09 -5.90
C PHE A 72 -5.57 12.53 -5.39
N ASP A 73 -5.31 13.52 -6.23
CA ASP A 73 -5.33 14.93 -5.84
C ASP A 73 -6.73 15.38 -5.41
N GLN A 74 -7.78 14.87 -6.07
CA GLN A 74 -9.16 15.15 -5.69
C GLN A 74 -9.48 14.59 -4.30
N ILE A 75 -9.06 13.35 -4.02
CA ILE A 75 -9.22 12.70 -2.71
C ILE A 75 -8.49 13.50 -1.64
N LEU A 76 -7.24 13.87 -1.88
CA LEU A 76 -6.40 14.61 -0.94
C LEU A 76 -7.00 15.98 -0.61
N ASN A 77 -7.44 16.73 -1.62
CA ASN A 77 -8.06 18.03 -1.44
C ASN A 77 -9.38 17.93 -0.67
N LYS A 78 -10.20 16.91 -0.95
CA LYS A 78 -11.45 16.67 -0.21
C LYS A 78 -11.17 16.33 1.26
N ARG A 79 -10.17 15.50 1.56
CA ARG A 79 -9.77 15.18 2.93
C ARG A 79 -9.26 16.41 3.68
N ARG A 80 -8.41 17.23 3.04
CA ARG A 80 -7.93 18.50 3.64
C ARG A 80 -9.08 19.44 3.97
N ARG A 81 -10.02 19.66 3.05
CA ARG A 81 -11.19 20.48 3.27
C ARG A 81 -12.06 19.96 4.43
N ASN A 82 -12.30 18.65 4.47
CA ASN A 82 -13.06 18.03 5.55
C ASN A 82 -12.35 18.18 6.91
N LEU A 83 -11.02 18.03 6.94
CA LEU A 83 -10.22 18.24 8.15
C LEU A 83 -10.35 19.68 8.66
N LEU A 84 -10.20 20.68 7.78
CA LEU A 84 -10.35 22.09 8.16
C LEU A 84 -11.75 22.40 8.70
N TYR A 85 -12.78 21.87 8.04
CA TYR A 85 -14.15 22.00 8.53
C TYR A 85 -14.34 21.40 9.94
N LEU A 86 -13.77 20.21 10.19
CA LEU A 86 -13.85 19.57 11.51
C LEU A 86 -13.09 20.35 12.58
N ILE A 87 -11.93 20.93 12.26
CA ILE A 87 -11.14 21.77 13.17
C ILE A 87 -11.94 23.02 13.55
N GLU A 88 -12.59 23.68 12.60
CA GLU A 88 -13.41 24.86 12.83
C GLU A 88 -14.68 24.53 13.65
N ALA A 89 -15.34 23.41 13.31
CA ALA A 89 -16.55 22.99 14.01
C ALA A 89 -16.28 22.45 15.43
N PHE A 90 -15.09 21.89 15.67
CA PHE A 90 -14.73 21.24 16.93
C PHE A 90 -13.33 21.65 17.41
N PRO A 91 -13.12 22.93 17.80
CA PRO A 91 -11.79 23.44 18.18
C PRO A 91 -11.17 22.70 19.37
N PHE A 92 -11.97 22.08 20.24
CA PHE A 92 -11.48 21.30 21.37
C PHE A 92 -10.69 20.03 20.97
N LEU A 93 -10.78 19.55 19.73
CA LEU A 93 -10.02 18.41 19.25
C LEU A 93 -8.51 18.71 19.07
N LEU A 94 -8.14 19.98 19.01
CA LEU A 94 -6.74 20.42 18.85
C LEU A 94 -5.97 20.48 20.18
N ASN A 95 -6.67 20.41 21.31
CA ASN A 95 -6.09 20.59 22.64
C ASN A 95 -5.78 19.27 23.37
N ARG A 96 -5.50 18.18 22.64
CA ARG A 96 -5.10 16.88 23.22
C ARG A 96 -3.69 16.49 22.84
#